data_f051605eb5271ac0593e7734224906f2
#
_entry.id   f051605eb5271ac0593e7734224906f2
#
_cell.length_a   1.000
_cell.length_b   1.000
_cell.length_c   1.000
_cell.angle_alpha   90.00
_cell.angle_beta   90.00
_cell.angle_gamma   90.00
#
_symmetry.space_group_name_H-M   'P 1'
#
loop_
_entity.id
_entity.type
_entity.pdbx_description
1 polymer ?
#
loop_
_entity_poly.entity_id
_entity_poly.type
_entity_poly.pdbx_seq_one_letter_code
_entity_poly.pdbx_strand_id
1 'polypeptide(L)'
;IFIPLSLLFFFLLNKLSERNDVNLRTVILYLVLYIIFLFVSWPFLWSDFSSGLLSVFQLSMSWSGKVNFLGEYYLSNNLPYYYLIFWIIISTPIIHLTLFIYGFLNCLQRIILRYFSIKKNNIYNDLWRSNLEKKDFLVFINLVFFLCALSFLNLNLYNSWRLGYFLNTFIIYFSTFGVYLLIIKFKNRVNLIKILSFFLILFSINRIFLYHPYQSLYFNILTPTFIKNNVDVDYTGLSGLTFLKKLAATEEVDFPIKVSVNSWYPLWRMTELLDKEEREKILVFANDKKKDADYLYSNRIYDVDKKYHKKYDIPDNFKKIEVFEIDNTIIYEVYKREKK
;
A
#
# COMPACT_ATOMS: atom_id res chain seq x y z
N ILE A 1 10.90 -15.27 -1.99
CA ILE A 1 12.39 -15.33 -2.02
C ILE A 1 12.98 -14.71 -0.75
N PHE A 2 12.50 -13.57 -0.30
CA PHE A 2 13.07 -12.82 0.84
C PHE A 2 12.97 -13.55 2.18
N ILE A 3 11.82 -14.18 2.52
CA ILE A 3 11.65 -14.91 3.78
C ILE A 3 12.66 -16.06 3.91
N PRO A 4 12.85 -16.94 2.90
CA PRO A 4 13.92 -17.92 2.93
C PRO A 4 15.32 -17.35 3.16
N LEU A 5 15.64 -16.21 2.51
CA LEU A 5 16.93 -15.55 2.69
C LEU A 5 17.11 -15.00 4.11
N SER A 6 16.09 -14.41 4.71
CA SER A 6 16.14 -13.93 6.09
C SER A 6 16.28 -15.07 7.10
N LEU A 7 15.64 -16.20 6.85
CA LEU A 7 15.80 -17.40 7.67
C LEU A 7 17.20 -18.02 7.54
N LEU A 8 17.75 -18.02 6.34
CA LEU A 8 19.14 -18.46 6.12
C LEU A 8 20.12 -17.54 6.87
N PHE A 9 19.93 -16.22 6.75
CA PHE A 9 20.72 -15.23 7.49
C PHE A 9 20.62 -15.44 9.01
N PHE A 10 19.41 -15.66 9.51
CA PHE A 10 19.19 -15.96 10.93
C PHE A 10 19.87 -17.27 11.35
N PHE A 11 19.82 -18.31 10.52
CA PHE A 11 20.53 -19.57 10.76
C PHE A 11 22.04 -19.35 10.84
N LEU A 12 22.61 -18.56 9.92
CA LEU A 12 24.05 -18.23 9.94
C LEU A 12 24.43 -17.47 11.21
N LEU A 13 23.64 -16.46 11.61
CA LEU A 13 23.86 -15.73 12.87
C LEU A 13 23.80 -16.66 14.10
N ASN A 14 22.85 -17.60 14.10
CA ASN A 14 22.71 -18.59 15.18
C ASN A 14 23.93 -19.50 15.25
N LYS A 15 24.45 -19.94 14.10
CA LYS A 15 25.66 -20.75 14.02
C LYS A 15 26.92 -19.98 14.42
N LEU A 16 27.07 -18.73 13.96
CA LEU A 16 28.19 -17.87 14.33
C LEU A 16 28.20 -17.53 15.82
N SER A 17 27.05 -17.49 16.47
CA SER A 17 26.93 -17.29 17.93
C SER A 17 27.02 -18.59 18.73
N GLU A 18 27.50 -19.70 18.14
CA GLU A 18 27.63 -21.05 18.73
C GLU A 18 26.34 -21.56 19.39
N ARG A 19 25.19 -21.05 18.99
CA ARG A 19 23.88 -21.50 19.45
C ARG A 19 23.34 -22.57 18.52
N ASN A 20 22.99 -23.69 19.07
CA ASN A 20 22.38 -24.81 18.31
C ASN A 20 20.83 -24.77 18.35
N ASP A 21 20.25 -23.59 18.45
CA ASP A 21 18.80 -23.42 18.54
C ASP A 21 18.06 -23.77 17.24
N VAL A 22 18.76 -23.82 16.11
CA VAL A 22 18.20 -24.14 14.80
C VAL A 22 19.05 -25.22 14.12
N ASN A 23 18.46 -26.36 13.85
CA ASN A 23 19.12 -27.47 13.16
C ASN A 23 19.10 -27.24 11.64
N LEU A 24 20.22 -27.54 10.98
CA LEU A 24 20.34 -27.48 9.50
C LEU A 24 19.24 -28.29 8.79
N ARG A 25 18.89 -29.48 9.33
CA ARG A 25 17.80 -30.30 8.78
C ARG A 25 16.47 -29.55 8.74
N THR A 26 16.16 -28.79 9.77
CA THR A 26 14.92 -27.97 9.85
C THR A 26 14.93 -26.87 8.79
N VAL A 27 16.08 -26.23 8.55
CA VAL A 27 16.20 -25.21 7.50
C VAL A 27 16.03 -25.80 6.12
N ILE A 28 16.69 -26.95 5.85
CA ILE A 28 16.56 -27.65 4.57
C ILE A 28 15.11 -28.10 4.34
N LEU A 29 14.49 -28.71 5.35
CA LEU A 29 13.09 -29.15 5.26
C LEU A 29 12.16 -27.96 4.97
N TYR A 30 12.37 -26.83 5.64
CA TYR A 30 11.61 -25.62 5.38
C TYR A 30 11.78 -25.13 3.93
N LEU A 31 13.02 -25.07 3.41
CA LEU A 31 13.27 -24.63 2.05
C LEU A 31 12.61 -25.57 1.01
N VAL A 32 12.70 -26.89 1.23
CA VAL A 32 12.05 -27.88 0.35
C VAL A 32 10.54 -27.70 0.36
N LEU A 33 9.93 -27.63 1.55
CA LEU A 33 8.48 -27.41 1.68
C LEU A 33 8.05 -26.08 1.10
N TYR A 34 8.86 -25.02 1.24
CA TYR A 34 8.59 -23.71 0.64
C TYR A 34 8.56 -23.79 -0.89
N ILE A 35 9.53 -24.48 -1.52
CA ILE A 35 9.57 -24.66 -2.98
C ILE A 35 8.38 -25.48 -3.46
N ILE A 36 8.05 -26.59 -2.77
CA ILE A 36 6.89 -27.42 -3.10
C ILE A 36 5.60 -26.60 -3.00
N PHE A 37 5.41 -25.87 -1.90
CA PHE A 37 4.23 -25.04 -1.69
C PHE A 37 4.13 -23.93 -2.73
N LEU A 38 5.24 -23.28 -3.06
CA LEU A 38 5.30 -22.24 -4.10
C LEU A 38 4.86 -22.83 -5.47
N PHE A 39 5.37 -24.00 -5.84
CA PHE A 39 5.00 -24.66 -7.08
C PHE A 39 3.52 -25.03 -7.11
N VAL A 40 3.02 -25.68 -6.05
CA VAL A 40 1.62 -26.13 -5.97
C VAL A 40 0.64 -24.96 -5.96
N SER A 41 0.95 -23.86 -5.24
CA SER A 41 0.05 -22.72 -5.10
C SER A 41 0.08 -21.73 -6.27
N TRP A 42 1.05 -21.85 -7.18
CA TRP A 42 1.23 -20.90 -8.27
C TRP A 42 1.22 -21.55 -9.67
N PRO A 43 0.03 -21.74 -10.29
CA PRO A 43 -0.13 -22.43 -11.56
C PRO A 43 0.74 -21.91 -12.71
N PHE A 44 1.10 -20.61 -12.67
CA PHE A 44 2.01 -20.00 -13.64
C PHE A 44 3.37 -20.73 -13.74
N LEU A 45 3.84 -21.35 -12.65
CA LEU A 45 5.11 -22.07 -12.60
C LEU A 45 5.01 -23.52 -13.09
N TRP A 46 3.81 -24.02 -13.44
CA TRP A 46 3.63 -25.43 -13.82
C TRP A 46 4.17 -25.74 -15.22
N SER A 47 4.18 -24.76 -16.13
CA SER A 47 4.71 -24.97 -17.49
C SER A 47 6.23 -25.08 -17.52
N ASP A 48 6.91 -24.20 -16.78
CA ASP A 48 8.37 -24.20 -16.60
C ASP A 48 8.70 -23.40 -15.33
N PHE A 49 9.22 -24.11 -14.33
CA PHE A 49 9.50 -23.49 -13.02
C PHE A 49 10.63 -22.45 -13.09
N SER A 50 11.70 -22.77 -13.82
CA SER A 50 12.89 -21.92 -13.86
C SER A 50 12.68 -20.64 -14.70
N SER A 51 12.12 -20.80 -15.89
CA SER A 51 11.82 -19.67 -16.76
C SER A 51 10.65 -18.83 -16.21
N GLY A 52 9.67 -19.47 -15.56
CA GLY A 52 8.59 -18.80 -14.88
C GLY A 52 9.08 -17.88 -13.75
N LEU A 53 9.94 -18.35 -12.86
CA LEU A 53 10.55 -17.53 -11.82
C LEU A 53 11.38 -16.38 -12.39
N LEU A 54 12.18 -16.65 -13.41
CA LEU A 54 13.01 -15.64 -14.05
C LEU A 54 12.15 -14.56 -14.72
N SER A 55 11.09 -14.95 -15.44
CA SER A 55 10.19 -14.01 -16.11
C SER A 55 9.44 -13.11 -15.13
N VAL A 56 8.98 -13.63 -13.99
CA VAL A 56 8.36 -12.82 -12.94
C VAL A 56 9.35 -11.79 -12.39
N PHE A 57 10.60 -12.20 -12.17
CA PHE A 57 11.64 -11.30 -11.69
C PHE A 57 11.95 -10.22 -12.72
N GLN A 58 12.09 -10.58 -13.99
CA GLN A 58 12.32 -9.65 -15.09
C GLN A 58 11.16 -8.67 -15.27
N LEU A 59 9.91 -9.15 -15.24
CA LEU A 59 8.72 -8.31 -15.33
C LEU A 59 8.62 -7.32 -14.17
N SER A 60 8.98 -7.74 -12.96
CA SER A 60 8.97 -6.84 -11.80
C SER A 60 10.00 -5.70 -11.91
N MET A 61 11.01 -5.84 -12.74
CA MET A 61 12.04 -4.81 -12.98
C MET A 61 11.83 -4.03 -14.29
N SER A 62 11.27 -4.67 -15.33
CA SER A 62 11.19 -4.09 -16.67
C SER A 62 9.95 -3.23 -16.91
N TRP A 63 8.83 -3.56 -16.27
CA TRP A 63 7.61 -2.76 -16.40
C TRP A 63 7.76 -1.45 -15.64
N SER A 64 7.45 -0.33 -16.27
CA SER A 64 7.44 0.96 -15.61
C SER A 64 6.22 1.77 -16.03
N GLY A 65 5.47 2.25 -15.05
CA GLY A 65 4.41 3.24 -15.21
C GLY A 65 4.82 4.57 -14.60
N LYS A 66 4.11 5.64 -14.92
CA LYS A 66 4.30 6.92 -14.23
C LYS A 66 3.44 6.98 -12.98
N VAL A 67 4.03 7.50 -11.92
CA VAL A 67 3.43 7.66 -10.59
C VAL A 67 3.55 9.13 -10.20
N ASN A 68 2.42 9.76 -9.85
CA ASN A 68 2.44 11.08 -9.25
C ASN A 68 2.75 10.95 -7.75
N PHE A 69 3.86 11.53 -7.35
CA PHE A 69 4.28 11.53 -5.96
C PHE A 69 4.71 12.93 -5.53
N LEU A 70 3.95 13.52 -4.62
CA LEU A 70 4.11 14.90 -4.12
C LEU A 70 4.07 15.97 -5.23
N GLY A 71 3.30 15.72 -6.30
CA GLY A 71 3.13 16.62 -7.43
C GLY A 71 4.19 16.47 -8.52
N GLU A 72 5.13 15.57 -8.37
CA GLU A 72 6.13 15.22 -9.38
C GLU A 72 5.86 13.82 -9.96
N TYR A 73 6.20 13.63 -11.24
CA TYR A 73 5.98 12.36 -11.93
C TYR A 73 7.27 11.54 -12.03
N TYR A 74 7.28 10.40 -11.37
CA TYR A 74 8.39 9.45 -11.38
C TYR A 74 8.04 8.20 -12.18
N LEU A 75 9.05 7.52 -12.71
CA LEU A 75 8.89 6.13 -13.16
C LEU A 75 8.77 5.21 -11.94
N SER A 76 7.88 4.23 -12.00
CA SER A 76 7.60 3.34 -10.87
C SER A 76 8.80 2.50 -10.41
N ASN A 77 9.80 2.31 -11.29
CA ASN A 77 11.08 1.67 -10.99
C ASN A 77 12.20 2.67 -10.60
N ASN A 78 11.90 3.96 -10.52
CA ASN A 78 12.87 5.01 -10.14
C ASN A 78 12.23 6.01 -9.15
N LEU A 79 11.49 5.49 -8.18
CA LEU A 79 10.88 6.28 -7.11
C LEU A 79 11.93 6.67 -6.07
N PRO A 80 11.74 7.79 -5.36
CA PRO A 80 12.59 8.16 -4.24
C PRO A 80 12.65 7.04 -3.19
N TYR A 81 13.82 6.78 -2.61
CA TYR A 81 14.02 5.71 -1.61
C TYR A 81 13.09 5.81 -0.40
N TYR A 82 12.60 7.00 -0.09
CA TYR A 82 11.65 7.25 1.01
C TYR A 82 10.18 7.05 0.62
N TYR A 83 9.85 6.77 -0.65
CA TYR A 83 8.48 6.61 -1.14
C TYR A 83 7.65 5.63 -0.31
N LEU A 84 8.18 4.44 -0.07
CA LEU A 84 7.49 3.40 0.70
C LEU A 84 7.26 3.81 2.16
N ILE A 85 8.31 4.33 2.80
CA ILE A 85 8.24 4.77 4.20
C ILE A 85 7.26 5.93 4.34
N PHE A 86 7.28 6.86 3.39
CA PHE A 86 6.34 7.97 3.35
C PHE A 86 4.88 7.49 3.30
N TRP A 87 4.56 6.55 2.39
CA TRP A 87 3.22 5.98 2.29
C TRP A 87 2.80 5.24 3.56
N ILE A 88 3.68 4.47 4.18
CA ILE A 88 3.42 3.82 5.47
C ILE A 88 3.04 4.87 6.53
N ILE A 89 3.78 5.97 6.60
CA ILE A 89 3.55 7.02 7.59
C ILE A 89 2.19 7.69 7.38
N ILE A 90 1.82 8.04 6.15
CA ILE A 90 0.60 8.82 5.88
C ILE A 90 -0.67 7.98 5.83
N SER A 91 -0.59 6.68 5.54
CA SER A 91 -1.75 5.79 5.41
C SER A 91 -1.98 4.87 6.61
N THR A 92 -1.02 4.77 7.54
CA THR A 92 -1.21 3.99 8.76
C THR A 92 -1.95 4.83 9.81
N PRO A 93 -3.00 4.30 10.48
CA PRO A 93 -3.66 5.01 11.56
C PRO A 93 -2.66 5.46 12.63
N ILE A 94 -2.75 6.73 13.05
CA ILE A 94 -1.72 7.37 13.90
C ILE A 94 -1.40 6.60 15.17
N ILE A 95 -2.39 5.94 15.73
CA ILE A 95 -2.25 5.14 16.95
C ILE A 95 -1.42 3.89 16.68
N HIS A 96 -1.72 3.18 15.59
CA HIS A 96 -0.90 2.03 15.19
C HIS A 96 0.52 2.46 14.88
N LEU A 97 0.69 3.61 14.22
CA LEU A 97 2.00 4.16 13.90
C LEU A 97 2.79 4.52 15.18
N THR A 98 2.17 5.18 16.15
CA THR A 98 2.84 5.54 17.42
C THR A 98 3.21 4.32 18.24
N LEU A 99 2.33 3.33 18.34
CA LEU A 99 2.62 2.06 19.02
C LEU A 99 3.69 1.26 18.29
N PHE A 100 3.65 1.24 16.95
CA PHE A 100 4.69 0.64 16.12
C PHE A 100 6.06 1.28 16.40
N ILE A 101 6.15 2.60 16.33
CA ILE A 101 7.41 3.34 16.60
C ILE A 101 7.90 3.03 18.01
N TYR A 102 7.02 3.04 19.01
CA TYR A 102 7.39 2.73 20.38
C TYR A 102 7.90 1.31 20.53
N GLY A 103 7.21 0.31 20.01
CA GLY A 103 7.63 -1.10 20.04
C GLY A 103 8.91 -1.34 19.27
N PHE A 104 9.01 -0.80 18.05
CA PHE A 104 10.19 -0.92 17.18
C PHE A 104 11.44 -0.31 17.83
N LEU A 105 11.35 0.92 18.33
CA LEU A 105 12.49 1.60 18.97
C LEU A 105 12.95 0.90 20.23
N ASN A 106 12.04 0.36 21.05
CA ASN A 106 12.43 -0.43 22.22
C ASN A 106 13.13 -1.75 21.82
N CYS A 107 12.67 -2.42 20.78
CA CYS A 107 13.36 -3.59 20.23
C CYS A 107 14.74 -3.22 19.71
N LEU A 108 14.86 -2.17 18.91
CA LEU A 108 16.13 -1.65 18.38
C LEU A 108 17.10 -1.28 19.52
N GLN A 109 16.64 -0.51 20.50
CA GLN A 109 17.45 -0.13 21.67
C GLN A 109 17.98 -1.36 22.41
N ARG A 110 17.14 -2.38 22.62
CA ARG A 110 17.54 -3.64 23.24
C ARG A 110 18.65 -4.34 22.45
N ILE A 111 18.50 -4.41 21.11
CA ILE A 111 19.48 -5.02 20.21
C ILE A 111 20.82 -4.26 20.29
N ILE A 112 20.79 -2.94 20.18
CA ILE A 112 21.97 -2.07 20.23
C ILE A 112 22.70 -2.23 21.58
N LEU A 113 21.97 -2.10 22.70
CA LEU A 113 22.56 -2.22 24.02
C LEU A 113 23.20 -3.59 24.23
N ARG A 114 22.64 -4.66 23.72
CA ARG A 114 23.23 -6.00 23.82
C ARG A 114 24.43 -6.18 22.91
N TYR A 115 24.38 -5.64 21.71
CA TYR A 115 25.51 -5.66 20.79
C TYR A 115 26.76 -4.97 21.38
N PHE A 116 26.58 -3.83 22.07
CA PHE A 116 27.68 -3.07 22.68
C PHE A 116 28.01 -3.48 24.10
N SER A 117 27.18 -4.25 24.81
CA SER A 117 27.39 -4.67 26.19
C SER A 117 28.12 -6.01 26.32
N ILE A 118 28.99 -6.35 25.38
CA ILE A 118 29.78 -7.60 25.40
C ILE A 118 30.73 -7.55 26.59
N LYS A 119 30.45 -8.35 27.61
CA LYS A 119 31.39 -8.54 28.74
C LYS A 119 32.63 -9.26 28.23
N LYS A 120 33.80 -8.83 28.69
CA LYS A 120 35.13 -9.33 28.30
C LYS A 120 35.29 -10.86 28.24
N ASN A 121 34.43 -11.62 28.92
CA ASN A 121 34.48 -13.08 28.99
C ASN A 121 33.44 -13.79 28.07
N ASN A 122 32.55 -13.06 27.40
CA ASN A 122 31.57 -13.64 26.46
C ASN A 122 31.93 -13.19 25.05
N ILE A 123 32.55 -14.06 24.29
CA ILE A 123 32.96 -13.84 22.90
C ILE A 123 31.74 -13.72 21.98
N TYR A 124 30.53 -13.96 22.47
CA TYR A 124 29.31 -14.11 21.66
C TYR A 124 28.31 -12.99 21.88
N ASN A 125 27.77 -12.50 20.79
CA ASN A 125 26.69 -11.53 20.77
C ASN A 125 25.43 -12.10 21.44
N ASP A 126 25.09 -11.60 22.61
CA ASP A 126 23.89 -11.98 23.34
C ASP A 126 22.66 -11.20 22.76
N LEU A 127 22.38 -11.39 21.46
CA LEU A 127 21.32 -10.65 20.76
C LEU A 127 19.92 -10.96 21.29
N TRP A 128 19.74 -12.16 21.87
CA TRP A 128 18.49 -12.56 22.53
C TRP A 128 18.78 -13.45 23.74
N ARG A 129 17.94 -13.34 24.78
CA ARG A 129 18.04 -14.14 26.02
C ARG A 129 16.89 -15.10 26.24
N SER A 130 15.81 -14.94 25.46
CA SER A 130 14.62 -15.80 25.52
C SER A 130 14.08 -16.10 24.14
N ASN A 131 13.19 -17.11 24.04
CA ASN A 131 12.51 -17.42 22.78
C ASN A 131 11.62 -16.28 22.26
N LEU A 132 11.08 -15.44 23.17
CA LEU A 132 10.30 -14.26 22.77
C LEU A 132 11.22 -13.21 22.14
N GLU A 133 12.33 -12.91 22.76
CA GLU A 133 13.31 -11.95 22.21
C GLU A 133 13.91 -12.42 20.87
N LYS A 134 14.10 -13.73 20.70
CA LYS A 134 14.50 -14.35 19.44
C LYS A 134 13.47 -14.10 18.34
N LYS A 135 12.18 -14.25 18.66
CA LYS A 135 11.09 -13.91 17.71
C LYS A 135 11.08 -12.44 17.35
N ASP A 136 11.19 -11.55 18.34
CA ASP A 136 11.26 -10.10 18.12
C ASP A 136 12.43 -9.75 17.19
N PHE A 137 13.59 -10.35 17.40
CA PHE A 137 14.78 -10.13 16.58
C PHE A 137 14.58 -10.62 15.14
N LEU A 138 13.97 -11.80 14.95
CA LEU A 138 13.66 -12.32 13.63
C LEU A 138 12.68 -11.40 12.89
N VAL A 139 11.62 -10.94 13.55
CA VAL A 139 10.64 -10.02 12.97
C VAL A 139 11.31 -8.68 12.62
N PHE A 140 12.17 -8.18 13.49
CA PHE A 140 12.92 -6.94 13.28
C PHE A 140 13.81 -7.03 12.04
N ILE A 141 14.61 -8.08 11.91
CA ILE A 141 15.48 -8.28 10.73
C ILE A 141 14.66 -8.35 9.46
N ASN A 142 13.55 -9.10 9.45
CA ASN A 142 12.71 -9.20 8.27
C ASN A 142 12.14 -7.84 7.88
N LEU A 143 11.62 -7.06 8.82
CA LEU A 143 11.11 -5.72 8.53
C LEU A 143 12.18 -4.82 7.92
N VAL A 144 13.36 -4.74 8.55
CA VAL A 144 14.46 -3.91 8.06
C VAL A 144 14.92 -4.37 6.68
N PHE A 145 15.09 -5.67 6.50
CA PHE A 145 15.51 -6.24 5.22
C PHE A 145 14.53 -5.93 4.09
N PHE A 146 13.22 -6.13 4.32
CA PHE A 146 12.21 -5.82 3.31
C PHE A 146 12.10 -4.32 3.02
N LEU A 147 12.16 -3.46 4.05
CA LEU A 147 12.18 -2.01 3.85
C LEU A 147 13.37 -1.59 3.00
N CYS A 148 14.57 -2.10 3.32
CA CYS A 148 15.77 -1.80 2.53
C CYS A 148 15.65 -2.35 1.10
N ALA A 149 15.22 -3.60 0.93
CA ALA A 149 15.08 -4.21 -0.39
C ALA A 149 14.10 -3.44 -1.27
N LEU A 150 12.91 -3.09 -0.76
CA LEU A 150 11.91 -2.36 -1.53
C LEU A 150 12.31 -0.90 -1.80
N SER A 151 13.10 -0.28 -0.91
CA SER A 151 13.51 1.12 -1.06
C SER A 151 14.74 1.31 -1.96
N PHE A 152 15.65 0.33 -2.03
CA PHE A 152 16.95 0.51 -2.69
C PHE A 152 17.18 -0.37 -3.94
N LEU A 153 16.36 -1.42 -4.15
CA LEU A 153 16.54 -2.31 -5.31
C LEU A 153 15.79 -1.85 -6.57
N ASN A 154 15.28 -0.62 -6.61
CA ASN A 154 14.53 -0.07 -7.74
C ASN A 154 13.39 -0.99 -8.22
N LEU A 155 12.73 -1.67 -7.27
CA LEU A 155 11.59 -2.50 -7.57
C LEU A 155 10.41 -1.62 -7.96
N ASN A 156 9.62 -2.09 -8.91
CA ASN A 156 8.43 -1.40 -9.35
C ASN A 156 7.45 -1.21 -8.18
N LEU A 157 7.34 0.02 -7.70
CA LEU A 157 6.33 0.41 -6.72
C LEU A 157 5.35 1.38 -7.38
N TYR A 158 4.07 1.14 -7.23
CA TYR A 158 3.01 2.00 -7.75
C TYR A 158 1.73 1.81 -6.93
N ASN A 159 0.77 2.72 -7.11
CA ASN A 159 -0.49 2.68 -6.39
C ASN A 159 -0.27 2.64 -4.87
N SER A 160 0.39 3.66 -4.34
CA SER A 160 0.80 3.74 -2.95
C SER A 160 1.81 2.63 -2.56
N TRP A 161 1.65 2.02 -1.40
CA TRP A 161 2.48 0.89 -0.96
C TRP A 161 1.80 -0.48 -1.13
N ARG A 162 0.87 -0.58 -2.07
CA ARG A 162 0.10 -1.81 -2.35
C ARG A 162 0.99 -3.05 -2.47
N LEU A 163 2.10 -2.95 -3.22
CA LEU A 163 3.02 -4.07 -3.41
C LEU A 163 3.87 -4.39 -2.17
N GLY A 164 4.00 -3.42 -1.26
CA GLY A 164 4.66 -3.58 0.04
C GLY A 164 3.68 -3.85 1.20
N TYR A 165 2.38 -4.05 0.95
CA TYR A 165 1.37 -4.13 2.00
C TYR A 165 1.58 -5.28 2.99
N PHE A 166 2.29 -6.34 2.60
CA PHE A 166 2.71 -7.40 3.51
C PHE A 166 3.54 -6.90 4.71
N LEU A 167 4.18 -5.71 4.59
CA LEU A 167 4.89 -5.06 5.69
C LEU A 167 3.95 -4.67 6.84
N ASN A 168 2.65 -4.54 6.57
CA ASN A 168 1.66 -4.24 7.59
C ASN A 168 1.63 -5.31 8.71
N THR A 169 1.95 -6.56 8.39
CA THR A 169 2.09 -7.64 9.39
C THR A 169 3.16 -7.31 10.43
N PHE A 170 4.28 -6.76 10.01
CA PHE A 170 5.37 -6.35 10.90
C PHE A 170 5.00 -5.10 11.72
N ILE A 171 4.28 -4.16 11.08
CA ILE A 171 3.76 -2.96 11.76
C ILE A 171 2.81 -3.36 12.88
N ILE A 172 1.87 -4.27 12.61
CA ILE A 172 0.94 -4.81 13.61
C ILE A 172 1.70 -5.53 14.73
N TYR A 173 2.71 -6.33 14.39
CA TYR A 173 3.52 -7.03 15.38
C TYR A 173 4.16 -6.06 16.37
N PHE A 174 4.89 -5.05 15.88
CA PHE A 174 5.53 -4.07 16.75
C PHE A 174 4.55 -3.13 17.45
N SER A 175 3.39 -2.85 16.87
CA SER A 175 2.31 -2.13 17.55
C SER A 175 1.79 -2.93 18.75
N THR A 176 1.56 -4.23 18.57
CA THR A 176 1.15 -5.14 19.66
C THR A 176 2.23 -5.26 20.72
N PHE A 177 3.50 -5.36 20.31
CA PHE A 177 4.64 -5.34 21.22
C PHE A 177 4.71 -4.02 22.01
N GLY A 178 4.41 -2.89 21.38
CA GLY A 178 4.30 -1.58 22.03
C GLY A 178 3.21 -1.57 23.12
N VAL A 179 2.03 -2.12 22.84
CA VAL A 179 0.96 -2.29 23.85
C VAL A 179 1.43 -3.16 25.01
N TYR A 180 2.09 -4.29 24.72
CA TYR A 180 2.63 -5.18 25.74
C TYR A 180 3.64 -4.46 26.66
N LEU A 181 4.55 -3.66 26.11
CA LEU A 181 5.49 -2.86 26.88
C LEU A 181 4.79 -1.81 27.76
N LEU A 182 3.73 -1.16 27.26
CA LEU A 182 2.91 -0.24 28.03
C LEU A 182 2.23 -0.93 29.21
N ILE A 183 1.67 -2.13 29.00
CA ILE A 183 1.06 -2.93 30.07
C ILE A 183 2.07 -3.26 31.17
N ILE A 184 3.29 -3.67 30.79
CA ILE A 184 4.37 -3.96 31.77
C ILE A 184 4.78 -2.70 32.52
N LYS A 185 4.97 -1.59 31.79
CA LYS A 185 5.41 -0.33 32.39
C LYS A 185 4.38 0.27 33.34
N PHE A 186 3.10 0.13 33.02
CA PHE A 186 1.99 0.72 33.78
C PHE A 186 1.09 -0.37 34.42
N LYS A 187 1.69 -1.33 35.11
CA LYS A 187 0.97 -2.47 35.72
C LYS A 187 -0.25 -2.05 36.55
N ASN A 188 -0.16 -0.93 37.28
CA ASN A 188 -1.26 -0.43 38.11
C ASN A 188 -2.39 0.23 37.28
N ARG A 189 -2.23 0.44 35.99
CA ARG A 189 -3.19 1.11 35.09
C ARG A 189 -3.62 0.24 33.93
N VAL A 190 -3.52 -1.08 34.04
CA VAL A 190 -3.81 -2.04 32.95
C VAL A 190 -5.26 -1.87 32.46
N ASN A 191 -6.23 -1.62 33.36
CA ASN A 191 -7.62 -1.40 32.97
C ASN A 191 -7.79 -0.13 32.12
N LEU A 192 -7.07 0.94 32.45
CA LEU A 192 -7.05 2.16 31.64
C LEU A 192 -6.50 1.89 30.24
N ILE A 193 -5.40 1.12 30.12
CA ILE A 193 -4.83 0.75 28.81
C ILE A 193 -5.83 -0.07 27.99
N LYS A 194 -6.52 -1.04 28.61
CA LYS A 194 -7.57 -1.83 27.94
C LYS A 194 -8.72 -0.95 27.44
N ILE A 195 -9.21 -0.03 28.26
CA ILE A 195 -10.28 0.91 27.90
C ILE A 195 -9.84 1.79 26.73
N LEU A 196 -8.66 2.39 26.81
CA LEU A 196 -8.12 3.19 25.72
C LEU A 196 -7.98 2.35 24.44
N SER A 197 -7.42 1.15 24.50
CA SER A 197 -7.31 0.25 23.36
C SER A 197 -8.67 -0.06 22.73
N PHE A 198 -9.71 -0.27 23.55
CA PHE A 198 -11.06 -0.49 23.06
C PHE A 198 -11.62 0.72 22.30
N PHE A 199 -11.48 1.94 22.84
CA PHE A 199 -11.89 3.16 22.13
C PHE A 199 -11.12 3.38 20.83
N LEU A 200 -9.85 3.01 20.79
CA LEU A 200 -9.02 3.11 19.59
C LEU A 200 -9.49 2.15 18.50
N ILE A 201 -9.90 0.93 18.87
CA ILE A 201 -10.51 -0.02 17.93
C ILE A 201 -11.83 0.54 17.40
N LEU A 202 -12.71 1.06 18.27
CA LEU A 202 -13.96 1.68 17.86
C LEU A 202 -13.74 2.86 16.90
N PHE A 203 -12.75 3.70 17.19
CA PHE A 203 -12.37 4.80 16.28
C PHE A 203 -11.92 4.27 14.91
N SER A 204 -11.10 3.24 14.87
CA SER A 204 -10.65 2.62 13.61
C SER A 204 -11.82 2.03 12.81
N ILE A 205 -12.76 1.36 13.49
CA ILE A 205 -13.98 0.82 12.88
C ILE A 205 -14.81 1.95 12.28
N ASN A 206 -15.04 3.04 13.03
CA ASN A 206 -15.78 4.20 12.52
C ASN A 206 -15.11 4.80 11.26
N ARG A 207 -13.78 4.87 11.20
CA ARG A 207 -13.07 5.32 10.00
C ARG A 207 -13.29 4.40 8.80
N ILE A 208 -13.34 3.08 9.00
CA ILE A 208 -13.65 2.11 7.94
C ILE A 208 -15.03 2.38 7.34
N PHE A 209 -16.05 2.65 8.17
CA PHE A 209 -17.38 2.99 7.69
C PHE A 209 -17.43 4.34 6.96
N LEU A 210 -16.76 5.35 7.50
CA LEU A 210 -16.70 6.69 6.88
C LEU A 210 -16.10 6.65 5.47
N TYR A 211 -15.09 5.82 5.26
CA TYR A 211 -14.42 5.70 3.96
C TYR A 211 -15.07 4.68 3.03
N HIS A 212 -16.11 3.95 3.48
CA HIS A 212 -16.74 2.96 2.61
C HIS A 212 -17.42 3.62 1.40
N PRO A 213 -17.20 3.09 0.17
CA PRO A 213 -16.38 1.93 -0.22
C PRO A 213 -14.90 2.28 -0.55
N TYR A 214 -14.44 3.46 -0.20
CA TYR A 214 -13.13 4.02 -0.55
C TYR A 214 -12.06 3.84 0.54
N GLN A 215 -12.05 2.73 1.27
CA GLN A 215 -11.08 2.48 2.36
C GLN A 215 -9.61 2.53 1.90
N SER A 216 -9.35 2.20 0.63
CA SER A 216 -8.01 2.29 0.03
C SER A 216 -7.45 3.72 -0.04
N LEU A 217 -8.32 4.73 0.11
CA LEU A 217 -7.96 6.15 0.05
C LEU A 217 -7.74 6.76 1.44
N TYR A 218 -7.64 5.92 2.48
CA TYR A 218 -7.46 6.40 3.82
C TYR A 218 -6.11 7.09 4.02
N PHE A 219 -6.16 8.31 4.50
CA PHE A 219 -5.01 9.04 5.05
C PHE A 219 -5.22 9.28 6.55
N ASN A 220 -4.16 9.24 7.32
CA ASN A 220 -4.26 9.56 8.73
C ASN A 220 -4.47 11.08 8.96
N ILE A 221 -4.91 11.42 10.16
CA ILE A 221 -5.32 12.79 10.52
C ILE A 221 -4.18 13.82 10.41
N LEU A 222 -2.92 13.38 10.46
CA LEU A 222 -1.76 14.27 10.36
C LEU A 222 -1.37 14.56 8.91
N THR A 223 -1.98 13.90 7.92
CA THR A 223 -1.62 14.09 6.52
C THR A 223 -2.21 15.41 6.00
N PRO A 224 -1.38 16.38 5.61
CA PRO A 224 -1.86 17.66 5.07
C PRO A 224 -2.64 17.48 3.76
N THR A 225 -3.64 18.32 3.53
CA THR A 225 -4.47 18.32 2.31
C THR A 225 -3.62 18.48 1.04
N PHE A 226 -2.55 19.26 1.10
CA PHE A 226 -1.61 19.39 -0.01
C PHE A 226 -1.05 18.02 -0.43
N ILE A 227 -0.63 17.18 0.51
CA ILE A 227 -0.10 15.84 0.23
C ILE A 227 -1.18 14.96 -0.37
N LYS A 228 -2.37 14.92 0.24
CA LYS A 228 -3.51 14.10 -0.21
C LYS A 228 -3.87 14.39 -1.68
N ASN A 229 -3.75 15.63 -2.11
CA ASN A 229 -4.12 16.07 -3.45
C ASN A 229 -2.97 16.04 -4.49
N ASN A 230 -1.75 15.70 -4.06
CA ASN A 230 -0.57 15.61 -4.93
C ASN A 230 0.04 14.20 -4.99
N VAL A 231 -0.77 13.18 -4.74
CA VAL A 231 -0.43 11.77 -4.93
C VAL A 231 -1.53 11.06 -5.71
N ASP A 232 -1.20 9.93 -6.34
CA ASP A 232 -2.21 9.09 -6.98
C ASP A 232 -3.09 8.43 -5.91
N VAL A 233 -4.41 8.65 -6.02
CA VAL A 233 -5.39 8.07 -5.09
C VAL A 233 -6.21 7.01 -5.82
N ASP A 234 -7.38 7.12 -6.17
CA ASP A 234 -8.34 6.18 -6.75
C ASP A 234 -7.80 5.26 -7.89
N TYR A 235 -6.69 4.56 -7.63
CA TYR A 235 -6.06 3.68 -8.62
C TYR A 235 -6.91 2.44 -8.98
N THR A 236 -7.92 2.10 -8.18
CA THR A 236 -8.90 1.06 -8.48
C THR A 236 -9.98 1.55 -9.44
N GLY A 237 -10.15 2.87 -9.57
CA GLY A 237 -11.18 3.51 -10.38
C GLY A 237 -12.60 3.30 -9.86
N LEU A 238 -12.74 2.93 -8.58
CA LEU A 238 -14.05 2.68 -7.97
C LEU A 238 -14.96 3.91 -8.04
N SER A 239 -14.40 5.10 -8.03
CA SER A 239 -15.13 6.35 -8.16
C SER A 239 -15.80 6.50 -9.53
N GLY A 240 -15.26 5.85 -10.58
CA GLY A 240 -15.89 5.79 -11.90
C GLY A 240 -17.26 5.09 -11.87
N LEU A 241 -17.37 3.98 -11.12
CA LEU A 241 -18.66 3.29 -10.93
C LEU A 241 -19.66 4.18 -10.20
N THR A 242 -19.22 4.84 -9.12
CA THR A 242 -20.07 5.76 -8.36
C THR A 242 -20.56 6.92 -9.21
N PHE A 243 -19.68 7.51 -10.01
CA PHE A 243 -20.02 8.57 -10.95
C PHE A 243 -21.05 8.10 -11.98
N LEU A 244 -20.82 6.95 -12.65
CA LEU A 244 -21.73 6.44 -13.66
C LEU A 244 -23.11 6.10 -13.11
N LYS A 245 -23.19 5.46 -11.93
CA LYS A 245 -24.47 5.18 -11.25
C LYS A 245 -25.22 6.45 -10.90
N LYS A 246 -24.51 7.46 -10.36
CA LYS A 246 -25.11 8.76 -10.07
C LYS A 246 -25.65 9.43 -11.35
N LEU A 247 -24.90 9.39 -12.43
CA LEU A 247 -25.30 9.98 -13.70
C LEU A 247 -26.53 9.28 -14.29
N ALA A 248 -26.56 7.93 -14.27
CA ALA A 248 -27.71 7.15 -14.75
C ALA A 248 -29.00 7.40 -13.95
N ALA A 249 -28.87 7.74 -12.64
CA ALA A 249 -30.00 8.01 -11.76
C ALA A 249 -30.54 9.46 -11.86
N THR A 250 -29.70 10.42 -12.29
CA THR A 250 -30.06 11.85 -12.25
C THR A 250 -30.58 12.41 -13.56
N GLU A 251 -30.30 11.76 -14.69
CA GLU A 251 -30.73 12.27 -15.99
C GLU A 251 -31.82 11.37 -16.59
N GLU A 252 -33.03 11.92 -16.71
CA GLU A 252 -34.09 11.37 -17.58
C GLU A 252 -33.81 11.81 -19.01
N VAL A 253 -33.20 10.94 -19.81
CA VAL A 253 -32.80 11.28 -21.18
C VAL A 253 -33.30 10.19 -22.14
N ASP A 254 -33.86 10.62 -23.27
CA ASP A 254 -34.34 9.74 -24.32
C ASP A 254 -33.22 9.05 -25.12
N PHE A 255 -31.95 9.43 -24.93
CA PHE A 255 -30.78 8.87 -25.63
C PHE A 255 -29.57 8.71 -24.68
N PRO A 256 -28.62 7.84 -25.05
CA PRO A 256 -27.48 7.58 -24.17
C PRO A 256 -26.64 8.83 -23.96
N ILE A 257 -26.36 9.13 -22.70
CA ILE A 257 -25.49 10.21 -22.24
C ILE A 257 -24.05 9.87 -22.64
N LYS A 258 -23.42 10.76 -23.38
CA LYS A 258 -22.05 10.61 -23.87
C LYS A 258 -21.06 11.05 -22.80
N VAL A 259 -20.28 10.11 -22.29
CA VAL A 259 -19.26 10.36 -21.27
C VAL A 259 -17.87 10.07 -21.82
N SER A 260 -16.91 10.90 -21.56
CA SER A 260 -15.51 10.60 -21.82
C SER A 260 -14.66 10.76 -20.55
N VAL A 261 -13.47 10.19 -20.61
CA VAL A 261 -12.53 10.21 -19.49
C VAL A 261 -11.44 11.26 -19.73
N ASN A 262 -11.14 12.07 -18.71
CA ASN A 262 -10.01 13.00 -18.73
C ASN A 262 -8.91 12.57 -17.73
N SER A 263 -8.69 11.26 -17.65
CA SER A 263 -7.63 10.60 -16.88
C SER A 263 -7.15 9.36 -17.63
N TRP A 264 -6.13 8.70 -17.13
CA TRP A 264 -5.62 7.46 -17.71
C TRP A 264 -6.53 6.26 -17.47
N TYR A 265 -7.41 6.33 -16.46
CA TYR A 265 -8.25 5.21 -16.06
C TYR A 265 -9.28 4.83 -17.15
N PRO A 266 -9.41 3.53 -17.49
CA PRO A 266 -10.35 3.05 -18.51
C PRO A 266 -11.79 2.96 -17.93
N LEU A 267 -12.51 4.09 -17.92
CA LEU A 267 -13.86 4.21 -17.35
C LEU A 267 -14.87 3.22 -17.96
N TRP A 268 -14.67 2.82 -19.22
CA TRP A 268 -15.52 1.84 -19.90
C TRP A 268 -15.63 0.50 -19.16
N ARG A 269 -14.58 0.10 -18.39
CA ARG A 269 -14.64 -1.12 -17.56
C ARG A 269 -15.69 -1.04 -16.47
N MET A 270 -15.99 0.15 -15.99
CA MET A 270 -17.00 0.34 -14.95
C MET A 270 -18.42 0.20 -15.49
N THR A 271 -18.65 0.35 -16.80
CA THR A 271 -19.95 0.10 -17.39
C THR A 271 -20.36 -1.37 -17.34
N GLU A 272 -19.39 -2.30 -17.24
CA GLU A 272 -19.67 -3.73 -17.11
C GLU A 272 -20.29 -4.08 -15.73
N LEU A 273 -20.10 -3.21 -14.73
CA LEU A 273 -20.64 -3.36 -13.38
C LEU A 273 -21.96 -2.62 -13.17
N LEU A 274 -22.48 -1.96 -14.22
CA LEU A 274 -23.80 -1.32 -14.22
C LEU A 274 -24.89 -2.34 -14.53
N ASP A 275 -26.09 -2.11 -14.00
CA ASP A 275 -27.27 -2.83 -14.38
C ASP A 275 -27.62 -2.56 -15.86
N LYS A 276 -28.43 -3.42 -16.48
CA LYS A 276 -28.74 -3.32 -17.89
C LYS A 276 -29.38 -1.96 -18.26
N GLU A 277 -30.34 -1.50 -17.44
CA GLU A 277 -31.02 -0.20 -17.66
C GLU A 277 -30.05 0.98 -17.50
N GLU A 278 -29.16 0.95 -16.51
CA GLU A 278 -28.12 1.98 -16.31
C GLU A 278 -27.14 2.01 -17.49
N ARG A 279 -26.73 0.82 -17.96
CA ARG A 279 -25.77 0.67 -19.07
C ARG A 279 -26.34 1.21 -20.40
N GLU A 280 -27.61 0.99 -20.67
CA GLU A 280 -28.27 1.48 -21.91
C GLU A 280 -28.35 3.02 -21.94
N LYS A 281 -28.34 3.68 -20.78
CA LYS A 281 -28.38 5.15 -20.67
C LYS A 281 -27.02 5.82 -20.91
N ILE A 282 -25.90 5.10 -20.91
CA ILE A 282 -24.57 5.70 -20.88
C ILE A 282 -23.70 5.14 -21.99
N LEU A 283 -23.07 6.03 -22.76
CA LEU A 283 -22.09 5.69 -23.79
C LEU A 283 -20.72 6.28 -23.40
N VAL A 284 -19.75 5.41 -23.06
CA VAL A 284 -18.41 5.84 -22.65
C VAL A 284 -17.46 5.88 -23.85
N PHE A 285 -16.88 7.05 -24.10
CA PHE A 285 -15.86 7.29 -25.12
C PHE A 285 -14.45 7.25 -24.53
N ALA A 286 -13.47 6.88 -25.35
CA ALA A 286 -12.08 7.04 -25.03
C ALA A 286 -11.66 8.53 -24.96
N ASN A 287 -10.49 8.82 -24.40
CA ASN A 287 -10.01 10.19 -24.17
C ASN A 287 -9.84 11.02 -25.46
N ASP A 288 -9.49 10.39 -26.56
CA ASP A 288 -9.34 11.03 -27.88
C ASP A 288 -10.64 11.66 -28.40
N LYS A 289 -11.80 11.11 -28.01
CA LYS A 289 -13.14 11.61 -28.38
C LYS A 289 -13.78 12.50 -27.30
N LYS A 290 -12.99 13.06 -26.38
CA LYS A 290 -13.54 13.87 -25.28
C LYS A 290 -14.33 15.09 -25.73
N LYS A 291 -14.04 15.64 -26.94
CA LYS A 291 -14.78 16.78 -27.49
C LYS A 291 -16.22 16.43 -27.87
N ASP A 292 -16.53 15.16 -28.08
CA ASP A 292 -17.86 14.68 -28.48
C ASP A 292 -18.74 14.25 -27.30
N ALA A 293 -18.14 14.22 -26.07
CA ALA A 293 -18.82 13.84 -24.86
C ALA A 293 -19.66 14.98 -24.27
N ASP A 294 -20.72 14.66 -23.54
CA ASP A 294 -21.52 15.61 -22.77
C ASP A 294 -20.91 15.86 -21.38
N TYR A 295 -20.25 14.82 -20.84
CA TYR A 295 -19.57 14.86 -19.56
C TYR A 295 -18.14 14.34 -19.68
N LEU A 296 -17.22 14.94 -18.91
CA LEU A 296 -15.87 14.45 -18.70
C LEU A 296 -15.71 14.07 -17.24
N TYR A 297 -15.20 12.87 -17.02
CA TYR A 297 -14.82 12.36 -15.70
C TYR A 297 -13.29 12.32 -15.57
N SER A 298 -12.76 12.67 -14.41
CA SER A 298 -11.34 12.58 -14.10
C SER A 298 -11.11 12.15 -12.65
N ASN A 299 -10.49 10.99 -12.44
CA ASN A 299 -9.99 10.59 -11.12
C ASN A 299 -8.55 11.09 -10.85
N ARG A 300 -8.06 12.00 -11.67
CA ARG A 300 -6.77 12.67 -11.55
C ARG A 300 -5.54 11.77 -11.65
N ILE A 301 -5.69 10.52 -12.11
CA ILE A 301 -4.57 9.63 -12.42
C ILE A 301 -4.17 9.83 -13.88
N TYR A 302 -2.91 10.12 -14.13
CA TYR A 302 -2.39 10.44 -15.45
C TYR A 302 -1.14 9.61 -15.76
N ASP A 303 -1.00 9.19 -17.02
CA ASP A 303 0.17 8.48 -17.54
C ASP A 303 1.28 9.44 -18.04
N VAL A 304 1.04 10.74 -17.97
CA VAL A 304 1.95 11.81 -18.39
C VAL A 304 1.92 12.97 -17.40
N ASP A 305 3.01 13.71 -17.33
CA ASP A 305 3.04 14.94 -16.55
C ASP A 305 2.22 16.03 -17.27
N LYS A 306 1.13 16.46 -16.65
CA LYS A 306 0.24 17.51 -17.18
C LYS A 306 0.95 18.84 -17.44
N LYS A 307 2.03 19.14 -16.75
CA LYS A 307 2.80 20.37 -16.96
C LYS A 307 3.37 20.46 -18.38
N TYR A 308 3.63 19.30 -19.00
CA TYR A 308 4.33 19.21 -20.30
C TYR A 308 3.49 18.58 -21.41
N HIS A 309 2.27 18.09 -21.11
CA HIS A 309 1.42 17.39 -22.07
C HIS A 309 -0.01 17.87 -22.06
N LYS A 310 -0.53 18.22 -23.26
CA LYS A 310 -1.92 18.68 -23.45
C LYS A 310 -2.96 17.55 -23.48
N LYS A 311 -2.54 16.29 -23.37
CA LYS A 311 -3.43 15.11 -23.46
C LYS A 311 -4.64 15.21 -22.52
N TYR A 312 -4.45 15.74 -21.32
CA TYR A 312 -5.48 15.85 -20.30
C TYR A 312 -5.98 17.29 -20.05
N ASP A 313 -5.73 18.20 -21.00
CA ASP A 313 -6.32 19.54 -20.93
C ASP A 313 -7.84 19.44 -21.09
N ILE A 314 -8.57 20.20 -20.31
CA ILE A 314 -10.02 20.32 -20.43
C ILE A 314 -10.32 21.23 -21.62
N PRO A 315 -11.18 20.83 -22.57
CA PRO A 315 -11.60 21.72 -23.66
C PRO A 315 -12.36 22.94 -23.12
N ASP A 316 -12.21 24.10 -23.77
CA ASP A 316 -12.75 25.40 -23.32
C ASP A 316 -14.28 25.40 -23.17
N ASN A 317 -14.99 24.52 -23.90
CA ASN A 317 -16.45 24.39 -23.84
C ASN A 317 -16.94 23.48 -22.71
N PHE A 318 -16.08 23.09 -21.76
CA PHE A 318 -16.45 22.29 -20.61
C PHE A 318 -16.25 23.07 -19.30
N LYS A 319 -17.26 23.04 -18.45
CA LYS A 319 -17.23 23.68 -17.12
C LYS A 319 -17.24 22.61 -16.02
N LYS A 320 -16.43 22.80 -15.02
CA LYS A 320 -16.43 21.95 -13.83
C LYS A 320 -17.74 22.13 -13.08
N ILE A 321 -18.47 21.03 -12.87
CA ILE A 321 -19.78 21.04 -12.19
C ILE A 321 -19.76 20.33 -10.85
N GLU A 322 -18.82 19.40 -10.66
CA GLU A 322 -18.75 18.59 -9.45
C GLU A 322 -17.30 18.26 -9.09
N VAL A 323 -17.03 18.29 -7.79
CA VAL A 323 -15.83 17.71 -7.18
C VAL A 323 -16.29 16.80 -6.05
N PHE A 324 -15.94 15.52 -6.14
CA PHE A 324 -16.22 14.56 -5.09
C PHE A 324 -14.98 14.37 -4.24
N GLU A 325 -15.14 14.59 -2.94
CA GLU A 325 -14.05 14.51 -1.96
C GLU A 325 -14.45 13.73 -0.70
N ILE A 326 -13.46 13.08 -0.12
CA ILE A 326 -13.57 12.42 1.17
C ILE A 326 -12.43 12.94 2.04
N ASP A 327 -12.75 13.48 3.22
CA ASP A 327 -11.76 13.98 4.18
C ASP A 327 -10.75 14.96 3.53
N ASN A 328 -11.25 15.92 2.73
CA ASN A 328 -10.49 16.91 1.96
C ASN A 328 -9.53 16.29 0.91
N THR A 329 -9.76 15.05 0.51
CA THR A 329 -9.05 14.38 -0.58
C THR A 329 -9.95 14.37 -1.80
N ILE A 330 -9.54 15.01 -2.88
CA ILE A 330 -10.29 15.00 -4.14
C ILE A 330 -10.15 13.62 -4.78
N ILE A 331 -11.27 12.94 -4.96
CA ILE A 331 -11.35 11.59 -5.53
C ILE A 331 -11.57 11.67 -7.04
N TYR A 332 -12.58 12.46 -7.46
CA TYR A 332 -12.81 12.72 -8.88
C TYR A 332 -13.41 14.10 -9.11
N GLU A 333 -13.30 14.56 -10.33
CA GLU A 333 -13.87 15.80 -10.85
C GLU A 333 -14.75 15.48 -12.07
N VAL A 334 -15.88 16.19 -12.19
CA VAL A 334 -16.79 16.09 -13.32
C VAL A 334 -16.92 17.45 -14.03
N TYR A 335 -16.86 17.40 -15.35
CA TYR A 335 -17.05 18.56 -16.20
C TYR A 335 -18.21 18.29 -17.15
N LYS A 336 -19.07 19.27 -17.35
CA LYS A 336 -20.22 19.23 -18.27
C LYS A 336 -19.97 20.17 -19.43
N ARG A 337 -20.36 19.76 -20.63
CA ARG A 337 -20.29 20.59 -21.83
C ARG A 337 -21.30 21.73 -21.70
N GLU A 338 -20.89 22.97 -21.96
CA GLU A 338 -21.78 24.09 -22.11
C GLU A 338 -22.52 23.97 -23.44
N LYS A 339 -23.86 23.99 -23.39
CA LYS A 339 -24.65 24.09 -24.62
C LYS A 339 -24.45 25.50 -25.19
N LYS A 340 -23.96 25.59 -26.42
CA LYS A 340 -23.92 26.86 -27.16
C LYS A 340 -25.33 27.36 -27.42
#